data_ad12817f7a426f27e9c61ea562e57dee
#
_entry.id   ad12817f7a426f27e9c61ea562e57dee
#
_cell.length_a   1.000
_cell.length_b   1.000
_cell.length_c   1.000
_cell.angle_alpha   90.00
_cell.angle_beta   90.00
_cell.angle_gamma   90.00
#
_symmetry.space_group_name_H-M   'P 1'
#
loop_
_entity.id
_entity.type
_entity.pdbx_description
1 polymer ?
#
loop_
_entity_poly.entity_id
_entity_poly.type
_entity_poly.pdbx_seq_one_letter_code
_entity_poly.pdbx_strand_id
1 'polypeptide(L)'
;MKDASNYIKLNKATWNDKVDVHMASSFYDMEAFLQGKSTLNEIELALLGDISGKKVLHLQCHFGQDSLSLARMGAQVTGADLSDKAIQRAQELAEKLNLEGTFVCCDIYEAPKLIDEKFDLVFTSYGTIGWFPDLERWAGVVAHFLKPNGQLIMADFHPVVWM
;
A
#
# COMPACT_ATOMS: atom_id res chain seq x y z
N MET A 1 -24.45 5.08 -17.54
CA MET A 1 -23.17 4.80 -16.85
C MET A 1 -22.91 5.94 -15.88
N LYS A 2 -22.81 5.69 -14.57
CA LYS A 2 -22.35 6.71 -13.61
C LYS A 2 -20.91 7.07 -14.00
N ASP A 3 -20.64 8.37 -14.11
CA ASP A 3 -19.37 8.90 -14.57
C ASP A 3 -18.21 8.33 -13.74
N ALA A 4 -17.35 7.53 -14.39
CA ALA A 4 -16.21 6.88 -13.74
C ALA A 4 -15.22 7.89 -13.12
N SER A 5 -15.22 9.15 -13.57
CA SER A 5 -14.37 10.21 -13.02
C SER A 5 -14.78 10.64 -11.61
N ASN A 6 -16.02 10.40 -11.21
CA ASN A 6 -16.54 10.86 -9.92
C ASN A 6 -16.10 9.95 -8.75
N TYR A 7 -15.93 8.63 -8.97
CA TYR A 7 -15.57 7.73 -7.87
C TYR A 7 -14.15 7.97 -7.35
N ILE A 8 -13.19 8.28 -8.24
CA ILE A 8 -11.80 8.59 -7.84
C ILE A 8 -11.77 9.81 -6.92
N LYS A 9 -12.51 10.88 -7.31
CA LYS A 9 -12.58 12.10 -6.48
C LYS A 9 -13.21 11.82 -5.11
N LEU A 10 -14.29 11.04 -5.10
CA LEU A 10 -14.97 10.66 -3.86
C LEU A 10 -14.08 9.77 -2.97
N ASN A 11 -13.43 8.78 -3.56
CA ASN A 11 -12.51 7.91 -2.84
C ASN A 11 -11.33 8.70 -2.27
N LYS A 12 -10.74 9.60 -3.07
CA LYS A 12 -9.64 10.45 -2.60
C LYS A 12 -10.06 11.31 -1.39
N ALA A 13 -11.21 11.97 -1.46
CA ALA A 13 -11.74 12.76 -0.36
C ALA A 13 -11.97 11.89 0.89
N THR A 14 -12.63 10.73 0.72
CA THR A 14 -12.91 9.79 1.79
C THR A 14 -11.62 9.30 2.47
N TRP A 15 -10.61 8.94 1.69
CA TRP A 15 -9.34 8.45 2.25
C TRP A 15 -8.53 9.56 2.89
N ASN A 16 -8.55 10.80 2.36
CA ASN A 16 -7.95 11.95 3.02
C ASN A 16 -8.58 12.22 4.40
N ASP A 17 -9.91 12.16 4.51
CA ASP A 17 -10.62 12.37 5.77
C ASP A 17 -10.31 11.27 6.81
N LYS A 18 -10.07 10.04 6.36
CA LYS A 18 -9.76 8.90 7.23
C LYS A 18 -8.35 8.94 7.82
N VAL A 19 -7.38 9.61 7.19
CA VAL A 19 -5.95 9.55 7.61
C VAL A 19 -5.76 9.88 9.07
N ASP A 20 -6.23 11.04 9.54
CA ASP A 20 -6.01 11.46 10.93
C ASP A 20 -6.78 10.57 11.92
N VAL A 21 -7.99 10.14 11.55
CA VAL A 21 -8.79 9.24 12.37
C VAL A 21 -8.09 7.88 12.52
N HIS A 22 -7.54 7.36 11.44
CA HIS A 22 -6.80 6.10 11.44
C HIS A 22 -5.50 6.21 12.25
N MET A 23 -4.73 7.28 12.05
CA MET A 23 -3.50 7.50 12.81
C MET A 23 -3.73 7.64 14.32
N ALA A 24 -4.89 8.16 14.73
CA ALA A 24 -5.27 8.29 16.14
C ALA A 24 -5.93 7.03 16.71
N SER A 25 -6.26 6.05 15.88
CA SER A 25 -6.98 4.86 16.32
C SER A 25 -6.07 3.82 16.97
N SER A 26 -6.59 3.10 17.94
CA SER A 26 -5.89 1.97 18.56
C SER A 26 -5.66 0.80 17.60
N PHE A 27 -6.42 0.71 16.51
CA PHE A 27 -6.24 -0.32 15.49
C PHE A 27 -4.89 -0.21 14.80
N TYR A 28 -4.44 1.01 14.47
CA TYR A 28 -3.16 1.23 13.81
C TYR A 28 -1.99 1.34 14.77
N ASP A 29 -2.24 1.49 16.08
CA ASP A 29 -1.25 1.45 17.17
C ASP A 29 0.07 2.19 16.81
N MET A 30 -0.07 3.47 16.46
CA MET A 30 1.05 4.30 16.00
C MET A 30 2.20 4.36 17.02
N GLU A 31 1.86 4.30 18.32
CA GLU A 31 2.88 4.34 19.38
C GLU A 31 3.78 3.10 19.31
N ALA A 32 3.20 1.90 19.30
CA ALA A 32 3.96 0.68 19.17
C ALA A 32 4.75 0.60 17.85
N PHE A 33 4.14 1.08 16.74
CA PHE A 33 4.83 1.14 15.45
C PHE A 33 6.06 2.05 15.51
N LEU A 34 5.97 3.22 16.12
CA LEU A 34 7.11 4.13 16.31
C LEU A 34 8.21 3.53 17.19
N GLN A 35 7.84 2.66 18.14
CA GLN A 35 8.78 1.91 18.99
C GLN A 35 9.40 0.67 18.30
N GLY A 36 9.06 0.42 17.03
CA GLY A 36 9.68 -0.65 16.23
C GLY A 36 8.81 -1.88 15.98
N LYS A 37 7.57 -1.94 16.52
CA LYS A 37 6.64 -3.03 16.22
C LYS A 37 6.28 -3.06 14.75
N SER A 38 6.31 -4.24 14.14
CA SER A 38 5.79 -4.45 12.78
C SER A 38 4.25 -4.41 12.79
N THR A 39 3.67 -3.94 11.69
CA THR A 39 2.23 -4.00 11.44
C THR A 39 1.81 -5.23 10.64
N LEU A 40 2.78 -5.93 10.05
CA LEU A 40 2.54 -7.16 9.30
C LEU A 40 2.15 -8.29 10.24
N ASN A 41 1.11 -9.03 9.88
CA ASN A 41 0.62 -10.17 10.64
C ASN A 41 1.38 -11.45 10.25
N GLU A 42 1.15 -12.54 10.98
CA GLU A 42 1.79 -13.83 10.73
C GLU A 42 1.52 -14.37 9.32
N ILE A 43 0.33 -14.06 8.75
CA ILE A 43 -0.05 -14.51 7.40
C ILE A 43 0.86 -13.88 6.35
N GLU A 44 1.02 -12.56 6.40
CA GLU A 44 1.88 -11.85 5.45
C GLU A 44 3.35 -12.24 5.65
N LEU A 45 3.80 -12.32 6.89
CA LEU A 45 5.18 -12.71 7.20
C LEU A 45 5.52 -14.11 6.67
N ALA A 46 4.58 -15.07 6.80
CA ALA A 46 4.77 -16.42 6.27
C ALA A 46 4.86 -16.47 4.74
N LEU A 47 4.11 -15.58 4.04
CA LEU A 47 4.12 -15.49 2.58
C LEU A 47 5.33 -14.73 2.05
N LEU A 48 5.76 -13.69 2.76
CA LEU A 48 6.87 -12.81 2.35
C LEU A 48 8.22 -13.55 2.39
N GLY A 49 8.46 -14.35 3.43
CA GLY A 49 9.76 -14.97 3.66
C GLY A 49 10.89 -13.93 3.74
N ASP A 50 12.04 -14.25 3.15
CA ASP A 50 13.16 -13.30 3.07
C ASP A 50 12.98 -12.35 1.89
N ILE A 51 12.77 -11.07 2.20
CA ILE A 51 12.64 -9.98 1.24
C ILE A 51 13.80 -8.99 1.28
N SER A 52 14.87 -9.29 2.01
CA SER A 52 16.04 -8.43 2.12
C SER A 52 16.63 -8.15 0.73
N GLY A 53 16.81 -6.86 0.42
CA GLY A 53 17.32 -6.39 -0.86
C GLY A 53 16.34 -6.46 -2.04
N LYS A 54 15.15 -7.06 -1.87
CA LYS A 54 14.14 -7.10 -2.92
C LYS A 54 13.47 -5.75 -3.13
N LYS A 55 13.14 -5.44 -4.38
CA LYS A 55 12.28 -4.30 -4.72
C LYS A 55 10.82 -4.70 -4.52
N VAL A 56 10.12 -3.97 -3.67
CA VAL A 56 8.71 -4.22 -3.31
C VAL A 56 7.86 -3.01 -3.66
N LEU A 57 6.80 -3.22 -4.45
CA LEU A 57 5.77 -2.22 -4.68
C LEU A 57 4.57 -2.51 -3.78
N HIS A 58 4.25 -1.61 -2.88
CA HIS A 58 3.05 -1.67 -2.06
C HIS A 58 1.95 -0.81 -2.67
N LEU A 59 0.96 -1.46 -3.29
CA LEU A 59 -0.21 -0.79 -3.85
C LEU A 59 -1.24 -0.51 -2.75
N GLN A 60 -1.87 0.67 -2.81
CA GLN A 60 -2.81 1.19 -1.79
C GLN A 60 -2.18 1.21 -0.39
N CYS A 61 -1.01 1.84 -0.32
CA CYS A 61 -0.15 1.77 0.87
C CYS A 61 -0.64 2.62 2.06
N HIS A 62 -1.71 3.41 1.88
CA HIS A 62 -2.22 4.35 2.88
C HIS A 62 -1.09 5.24 3.43
N PHE A 63 -0.99 5.46 4.74
CA PHE A 63 0.12 6.22 5.34
C PHE A 63 1.37 5.38 5.65
N GLY A 64 1.54 4.24 4.98
CA GLY A 64 2.83 3.56 4.80
C GLY A 64 3.31 2.70 5.96
N GLN A 65 2.52 2.37 6.99
CA GLN A 65 3.00 1.52 8.10
C GLN A 65 3.49 0.15 7.62
N ASP A 66 2.71 -0.55 6.79
CA ASP A 66 3.11 -1.85 6.24
C ASP A 66 4.31 -1.68 5.30
N SER A 67 4.32 -0.63 4.47
CA SER A 67 5.48 -0.30 3.62
C SER A 67 6.76 -0.14 4.43
N LEU A 68 6.70 0.61 5.54
CA LEU A 68 7.85 0.83 6.41
C LEU A 68 8.19 -0.42 7.24
N SER A 69 7.22 -1.28 7.53
CA SER A 69 7.47 -2.61 8.11
C SER A 69 8.24 -3.50 7.13
N LEU A 70 7.90 -3.48 5.83
CA LEU A 70 8.66 -4.16 4.78
C LEU A 70 10.08 -3.58 4.64
N ALA A 71 10.24 -2.25 4.73
CA ALA A 71 11.55 -1.61 4.72
C ALA A 71 12.42 -2.04 5.91
N ARG A 72 11.85 -2.21 7.11
CA ARG A 72 12.55 -2.77 8.28
C ARG A 72 13.04 -4.20 8.07
N MET A 73 12.39 -4.97 7.17
CA MET A 73 12.85 -6.30 6.75
C MET A 73 13.95 -6.24 5.67
N GLY A 74 14.44 -5.04 5.32
CA GLY A 74 15.51 -4.83 4.35
C GLY A 74 15.04 -4.70 2.89
N ALA A 75 13.75 -4.60 2.62
CA ALA A 75 13.23 -4.37 1.27
C ALA A 75 13.45 -2.93 0.81
N GLN A 76 13.63 -2.75 -0.51
CA GLN A 76 13.56 -1.45 -1.18
C GLN A 76 12.11 -1.18 -1.56
N VAL A 77 11.43 -0.31 -0.82
CA VAL A 77 9.98 -0.17 -0.91
C VAL A 77 9.57 1.07 -1.71
N THR A 78 8.65 0.87 -2.64
CA THR A 78 7.86 1.93 -3.26
C THR A 78 6.40 1.75 -2.87
N GLY A 79 5.79 2.75 -2.24
CA GLY A 79 4.37 2.78 -1.89
C GLY A 79 3.59 3.68 -2.83
N ALA A 80 2.40 3.26 -3.24
CA ALA A 80 1.50 4.06 -4.06
C ALA A 80 0.10 4.13 -3.45
N ASP A 81 -0.48 5.33 -3.36
CA ASP A 81 -1.84 5.55 -2.84
C ASP A 81 -2.51 6.74 -3.53
N LEU A 82 -3.84 6.73 -3.54
CA LEU A 82 -4.64 7.82 -4.11
C LEU A 82 -4.67 9.07 -3.21
N SER A 83 -4.56 8.87 -1.88
CA SER A 83 -4.63 9.92 -0.87
C SER A 83 -3.31 10.69 -0.78
N ASP A 84 -3.30 11.94 -1.19
CA ASP A 84 -2.14 12.82 -1.04
C ASP A 84 -1.77 13.06 0.43
N LYS A 85 -2.78 13.13 1.30
CA LYS A 85 -2.56 13.26 2.74
C LYS A 85 -1.92 11.99 3.33
N ALA A 86 -2.35 10.81 2.89
CA ALA A 86 -1.74 9.54 3.33
C ALA A 86 -0.27 9.46 2.88
N ILE A 87 0.01 9.80 1.63
CA ILE A 87 1.37 9.81 1.09
C ILE A 87 2.27 10.81 1.84
N GLN A 88 1.77 12.01 2.14
CA GLN A 88 2.52 12.96 2.95
C GLN A 88 2.87 12.36 4.32
N ARG A 89 1.92 11.71 4.99
CA ARG A 89 2.16 11.05 6.28
C ARG A 89 3.15 9.90 6.18
N ALA A 90 3.10 9.12 5.09
CA ALA A 90 4.06 8.05 4.85
C ALA A 90 5.50 8.58 4.72
N GLN A 91 5.68 9.70 4.01
CA GLN A 91 6.97 10.39 3.89
C GLN A 91 7.47 10.92 5.23
N GLU A 92 6.61 11.61 5.99
CA GLU A 92 6.93 12.11 7.34
C GLU A 92 7.33 10.98 8.31
N LEU A 93 6.66 9.82 8.23
CA LEU A 93 6.99 8.64 9.03
C LEU A 93 8.33 8.02 8.62
N ALA A 94 8.59 7.91 7.32
CA ALA A 94 9.87 7.41 6.81
C ALA A 94 11.04 8.25 7.31
N GLU A 95 10.94 9.57 7.19
CA GLU A 95 11.93 10.53 7.69
C GLU A 95 12.13 10.39 9.21
N LYS A 96 11.02 10.40 9.97
CA LYS A 96 11.05 10.29 11.44
C LYS A 96 11.71 9.01 11.92
N LEU A 97 11.53 7.91 11.19
CA LEU A 97 12.06 6.59 11.53
C LEU A 97 13.43 6.31 10.92
N ASN A 98 13.95 7.24 10.09
CA ASN A 98 15.16 7.06 9.31
C ASN A 98 15.12 5.76 8.47
N LEU A 99 13.98 5.50 7.83
CA LEU A 99 13.76 4.38 6.93
C LEU A 99 13.67 4.88 5.50
N GLU A 100 14.27 4.13 4.57
CA GLU A 100 14.15 4.44 3.14
C GLU A 100 12.83 3.91 2.58
N GLY A 101 12.17 4.74 1.77
CA GLY A 101 10.96 4.39 1.04
C GLY A 101 10.58 5.50 0.08
N THR A 102 10.14 5.12 -1.10
CA THR A 102 9.58 6.06 -2.09
C THR A 102 8.06 6.00 -2.03
N PHE A 103 7.39 7.15 -1.95
CA PHE A 103 5.93 7.21 -1.86
C PHE A 103 5.37 8.08 -2.98
N VAL A 104 4.44 7.52 -3.77
CA VAL A 104 3.85 8.14 -4.97
C VAL A 104 2.35 8.30 -4.78
N CYS A 105 1.87 9.55 -4.88
CA CYS A 105 0.43 9.84 -4.87
C CYS A 105 -0.14 9.67 -6.27
N CYS A 106 -0.96 8.64 -6.49
CA CYS A 106 -1.58 8.41 -7.80
C CYS A 106 -2.85 7.54 -7.71
N ASP A 107 -3.69 7.65 -8.73
CA ASP A 107 -4.62 6.57 -9.06
C ASP A 107 -3.80 5.35 -9.48
N ILE A 108 -4.08 4.19 -8.88
CA ILE A 108 -3.34 2.96 -9.17
C ILE A 108 -3.40 2.58 -10.66
N TYR A 109 -4.49 2.87 -11.33
CA TYR A 109 -4.61 2.65 -12.78
C TYR A 109 -3.67 3.52 -13.63
N GLU A 110 -3.21 4.64 -13.07
CA GLU A 110 -2.27 5.54 -13.72
C GLU A 110 -0.81 5.34 -13.25
N ALA A 111 -0.62 4.51 -12.23
CA ALA A 111 0.71 4.22 -11.66
C ALA A 111 1.75 3.80 -12.71
N PRO A 112 1.42 2.99 -13.77
CA PRO A 112 2.37 2.64 -14.81
C PRO A 112 2.94 3.82 -15.61
N LYS A 113 2.34 5.00 -15.53
CA LYS A 113 2.84 6.22 -16.19
C LYS A 113 3.78 7.02 -15.30
N LEU A 114 3.78 6.75 -13.99
CA LEU A 114 4.48 7.54 -12.99
C LEU A 114 5.65 6.79 -12.34
N ILE A 115 5.59 5.46 -12.34
CA ILE A 115 6.61 4.58 -11.75
C ILE A 115 7.22 3.79 -12.90
N ASP A 116 8.47 4.10 -13.23
CA ASP A 116 9.24 3.43 -14.30
C ASP A 116 10.19 2.39 -13.68
N GLU A 117 9.62 1.43 -12.95
CA GLU A 117 10.38 0.36 -12.32
C GLU A 117 9.63 -0.97 -12.40
N LYS A 118 10.39 -2.07 -12.26
CA LYS A 118 9.87 -3.43 -12.08
C LYS A 118 10.28 -3.96 -10.72
N PHE A 119 9.41 -4.75 -10.12
CA PHE A 119 9.52 -5.20 -8.75
C PHE A 119 9.62 -6.72 -8.64
N ASP A 120 10.33 -7.19 -7.64
CA ASP A 120 10.40 -8.61 -7.28
C ASP A 120 9.09 -9.06 -6.64
N LEU A 121 8.40 -8.13 -5.97
CA LEU A 121 7.18 -8.36 -5.26
C LEU A 121 6.22 -7.16 -5.43
N VAL A 122 4.97 -7.44 -5.74
CA VAL A 122 3.85 -6.51 -5.54
C VAL A 122 3.08 -6.96 -4.31
N PHE A 123 2.86 -6.04 -3.39
CA PHE A 123 2.18 -6.28 -2.13
C PHE A 123 0.93 -5.41 -2.02
N THR A 124 -0.15 -5.94 -1.45
CA THR A 124 -1.34 -5.18 -1.06
C THR A 124 -2.01 -5.85 0.14
N SER A 125 -2.55 -5.04 1.05
CA SER A 125 -3.08 -5.51 2.31
C SER A 125 -4.40 -4.84 2.69
N TYR A 126 -5.30 -5.62 3.19
CA TYR A 126 -6.55 -5.35 3.89
C TYR A 126 -7.45 -4.22 3.39
N GLY A 127 -8.58 -4.62 2.78
CA GLY A 127 -9.64 -3.70 2.38
C GLY A 127 -9.34 -2.88 1.14
N THR A 128 -8.53 -3.40 0.23
CA THR A 128 -8.03 -2.67 -0.93
C THR A 128 -8.82 -2.92 -2.21
N ILE A 129 -9.06 -4.18 -2.58
CA ILE A 129 -9.65 -4.51 -3.90
C ILE A 129 -11.12 -4.10 -4.04
N GLY A 130 -11.84 -3.98 -2.93
CA GLY A 130 -13.25 -3.55 -2.92
C GLY A 130 -13.48 -2.09 -3.41
N TRP A 131 -12.43 -1.29 -3.51
CA TRP A 131 -12.50 0.09 -3.98
C TRP A 131 -12.37 0.23 -5.50
N PHE A 132 -12.05 -0.85 -6.22
CA PHE A 132 -11.84 -0.83 -7.65
C PHE A 132 -13.07 -1.32 -8.42
N PRO A 133 -13.56 -0.54 -9.40
CA PRO A 133 -14.66 -0.94 -10.26
C PRO A 133 -14.24 -1.95 -11.34
N ASP A 134 -12.93 -2.08 -11.61
CA ASP A 134 -12.37 -2.90 -12.68
C ASP A 134 -11.14 -3.65 -12.16
N LEU A 135 -11.36 -4.88 -11.70
CA LEU A 135 -10.28 -5.73 -11.17
C LEU A 135 -9.40 -6.31 -12.27
N GLU A 136 -9.90 -6.44 -13.50
CA GLU A 136 -9.08 -6.91 -14.63
C GLU A 136 -8.01 -5.86 -14.95
N ARG A 137 -8.42 -4.58 -15.01
CA ARG A 137 -7.48 -3.47 -15.18
C ARG A 137 -6.48 -3.38 -14.03
N TRP A 138 -6.93 -3.57 -12.79
CA TRP A 138 -6.05 -3.62 -11.61
C TRP A 138 -5.03 -4.77 -11.72
N ALA A 139 -5.46 -5.97 -12.10
CA ALA A 139 -4.57 -7.11 -12.31
C ALA A 139 -3.54 -6.83 -13.42
N GLY A 140 -3.95 -6.11 -14.48
CA GLY A 140 -3.04 -5.63 -15.51
C GLY A 140 -1.95 -4.70 -14.97
N VAL A 141 -2.29 -3.80 -14.03
CA VAL A 141 -1.31 -2.94 -13.34
C VAL A 141 -0.33 -3.78 -12.51
N VAL A 142 -0.82 -4.75 -11.75
CA VAL A 142 0.04 -5.68 -10.99
C VAL A 142 1.01 -6.41 -11.91
N ALA A 143 0.49 -7.01 -12.99
CA ALA A 143 1.30 -7.73 -13.97
C ALA A 143 2.33 -6.81 -14.65
N HIS A 144 1.95 -5.55 -14.92
CA HIS A 144 2.87 -4.56 -15.48
C HIS A 144 4.09 -4.36 -14.58
N PHE A 145 3.91 -4.30 -13.26
CA PHE A 145 5.00 -4.00 -12.35
C PHE A 145 5.88 -5.20 -11.98
N LEU A 146 5.40 -6.42 -12.16
CA LEU A 146 6.17 -7.60 -11.81
C LEU A 146 7.33 -7.85 -12.79
N LYS A 147 8.50 -8.17 -12.24
CA LYS A 147 9.61 -8.78 -12.98
C LYS A 147 9.22 -10.19 -13.45
N PRO A 148 9.95 -10.81 -14.43
CA PRO A 148 9.86 -12.24 -14.64
C PRO A 148 10.11 -13.00 -13.33
N ASN A 149 9.24 -13.94 -12.98
CA ASN A 149 9.23 -14.66 -11.70
C ASN A 149 8.94 -13.81 -10.45
N GLY A 150 8.54 -12.56 -10.61
CA GLY A 150 8.04 -11.74 -9.50
C GLY A 150 6.72 -12.28 -8.96
N GLN A 151 6.38 -11.94 -7.73
CA GLN A 151 5.24 -12.46 -7.01
C GLN A 151 4.26 -11.36 -6.62
N LEU A 152 2.97 -11.66 -6.65
CA LEU A 152 1.95 -10.88 -5.95
C LEU A 152 1.66 -11.55 -4.61
N ILE A 153 1.74 -10.78 -3.53
CA ILE A 153 1.21 -11.18 -2.22
C ILE A 153 0.07 -10.23 -1.87
N MET A 154 -1.09 -10.80 -1.65
CA MET A 154 -2.30 -10.06 -1.27
C MET A 154 -2.89 -10.71 -0.03
N ALA A 155 -3.08 -9.93 1.02
CA ALA A 155 -3.87 -10.28 2.19
C ALA A 155 -5.09 -9.36 2.24
N ASP A 156 -6.29 -9.92 2.26
CA ASP A 156 -7.51 -9.10 2.33
C ASP A 156 -8.56 -9.75 3.23
N PHE A 157 -9.52 -8.96 3.65
CA PHE A 157 -10.63 -9.44 4.45
C PHE A 157 -11.53 -10.38 3.64
N HIS A 158 -11.97 -11.46 4.29
CA HIS A 158 -12.97 -12.33 3.66
C HIS A 158 -14.25 -11.52 3.36
N PRO A 159 -14.89 -11.70 2.20
CA PRO A 159 -16.07 -10.92 1.80
C PRO A 159 -17.22 -10.91 2.83
N VAL A 160 -17.31 -11.90 3.70
CA VAL A 160 -18.31 -11.92 4.79
C VAL A 160 -18.21 -10.74 5.76
N VAL A 161 -17.03 -10.11 5.84
CA VAL A 161 -16.83 -8.91 6.69
C VAL A 161 -17.69 -7.72 6.21
N TRP A 162 -18.07 -7.73 4.94
CA TRP A 162 -18.88 -6.68 4.30
C TRP A 162 -20.38 -6.99 4.29
N MET A 163 -20.80 -8.13 4.83
CA MET A 163 -22.21 -8.56 4.90
C MET A 163 -22.85 -8.26 6.25
#